data_c62b78c2e68ae815b8467e19e220d2d4
#
_entry.id   c62b78c2e68ae815b8467e19e220d2d4
#
_cell.length_a   1.000
_cell.length_b   1.000
_cell.length_c   1.000
_cell.angle_alpha   90.00
_cell.angle_beta   90.00
_cell.angle_gamma   90.00
#
_symmetry.space_group_name_H-M   'P 1'
#
loop_
_entity.id
_entity.type
_entity.pdbx_description
1 polymer ?
#
loop_
_entity_poly.entity_id
_entity_poly.type
_entity_poly.pdbx_seq_one_letter_code
_entity_poly.pdbx_strand_id
1 'polypeptide(L)'
;MKTFFLLIVLILPLLATDALIEKALSKGLKPIPSDFETLKSQVDDPENPMSIAKIRLGKRLFFDKNLSRDRSLACAKCHDIKNGGEDAKPTAIGYHKLANPSHLNTPTVLNSAFSKHLFWDGRAKSLREQAKGPSQAPFEMASTPKLIEERVKEKGQYRKAFKEVFGENSITFDNVTRAIAVYEKTLVTRGRFDTFLEGDSTALNTQEKRGLNLFIDMGCKGCHFGSAIGGQKIQKFPLRDYNSIINLTTDFNEETKGRSVSDISLNLKMHHVYPFENRGGFMGKDGQQLFRVPILRNISKTAPYFHNGVVKTLREAIKIMSKNQIGVDMSKEQLDAMEAFLKALNGDIVDYGLNL
;
A
#
# COMPACT_ATOMS: atom_id res chain seq x y z
N MET A 1 70.94 23.05 -1.31
CA MET A 1 69.50 23.26 -0.96
C MET A 1 68.72 22.07 -1.41
N LYS A 2 68.31 21.22 -0.48
CA LYS A 2 67.45 20.06 -0.77
C LYS A 2 66.01 20.42 -0.40
N THR A 3 65.15 20.60 -1.39
CA THR A 3 63.74 20.94 -1.19
C THR A 3 62.97 19.67 -0.84
N PHE A 4 62.46 19.58 0.39
CA PHE A 4 61.60 18.51 0.84
C PHE A 4 60.16 18.86 0.40
N PHE A 5 59.60 18.06 -0.51
CA PHE A 5 58.16 18.09 -0.84
C PHE A 5 57.42 17.30 0.23
N LEU A 6 56.62 17.99 1.05
CA LEU A 6 55.72 17.38 2.01
C LEU A 6 54.43 16.94 1.27
N LEU A 7 54.28 15.66 1.06
CA LEU A 7 53.07 15.09 0.48
C LEU A 7 51.99 15.04 1.58
N ILE A 8 51.08 15.99 1.57
CA ILE A 8 49.90 15.95 2.46
C ILE A 8 48.90 14.92 1.84
N VAL A 9 48.88 13.71 2.39
CA VAL A 9 47.83 12.72 2.09
C VAL A 9 46.58 13.16 2.85
N LEU A 10 45.62 13.74 2.12
CA LEU A 10 44.26 13.97 2.62
C LEU A 10 43.60 12.60 2.78
N ILE A 11 43.62 12.08 4.00
CA ILE A 11 42.78 10.92 4.37
C ILE A 11 41.35 11.48 4.51
N LEU A 12 40.54 11.40 3.44
CA LEU A 12 39.08 11.53 3.58
C LEU A 12 38.63 10.37 4.49
N PRO A 13 37.90 10.67 5.58
CA PRO A 13 37.32 9.61 6.36
C PRO A 13 36.33 8.87 5.45
N LEU A 14 36.62 7.63 5.11
CA LEU A 14 35.67 6.71 4.54
C LEU A 14 34.60 6.53 5.61
N LEU A 15 33.48 7.25 5.50
CA LEU A 15 32.33 7.07 6.39
C LEU A 15 31.91 5.61 6.26
N ALA A 16 32.24 4.80 7.25
CA ALA A 16 31.80 3.41 7.30
C ALA A 16 30.25 3.42 7.29
N THR A 17 29.68 2.97 6.19
CA THR A 17 28.21 2.82 6.07
C THR A 17 27.74 1.90 7.18
N ASP A 18 26.66 2.24 7.87
CA ASP A 18 26.05 1.35 8.87
C ASP A 18 25.70 0.02 8.21
N ALA A 19 26.25 -1.09 8.68
CA ALA A 19 26.05 -2.42 8.12
C ALA A 19 24.57 -2.79 7.98
N LEU A 20 23.69 -2.22 8.81
CA LEU A 20 22.24 -2.43 8.71
C LEU A 20 21.64 -1.67 7.51
N ILE A 21 22.18 -0.51 7.14
CA ILE A 21 21.78 0.23 5.93
C ILE A 21 22.11 -0.62 4.70
N GLU A 22 23.35 -1.09 4.59
CA GLU A 22 23.77 -1.96 3.47
C GLU A 22 22.92 -3.23 3.40
N LYS A 23 22.67 -3.87 4.56
CA LYS A 23 21.79 -5.03 4.67
C LYS A 23 20.39 -4.69 4.15
N ALA A 24 19.79 -3.60 4.58
CA ALA A 24 18.43 -3.21 4.16
C ALA A 24 18.36 -2.96 2.64
N LEU A 25 19.30 -2.19 2.09
CA LEU A 25 19.37 -1.90 0.65
C LEU A 25 19.60 -3.17 -0.18
N SER A 26 20.53 -4.06 0.24
CA SER A 26 20.80 -5.33 -0.44
C SER A 26 19.59 -6.28 -0.43
N LYS A 27 18.68 -6.13 0.52
CA LYS A 27 17.44 -6.90 0.62
C LYS A 27 16.25 -6.23 -0.08
N GLY A 28 16.49 -5.18 -0.86
CA GLY A 28 15.50 -4.55 -1.73
C GLY A 28 14.61 -3.52 -1.05
N LEU A 29 14.93 -3.07 0.15
CA LEU A 29 14.31 -1.90 0.74
C LEU A 29 14.92 -0.66 0.07
N LYS A 30 14.09 0.30 -0.32
CA LYS A 30 14.53 1.47 -1.08
C LYS A 30 13.94 2.75 -0.49
N PRO A 31 14.70 3.86 -0.46
CA PRO A 31 14.14 5.13 -0.08
C PRO A 31 13.12 5.64 -1.12
N ILE A 32 12.21 6.46 -0.69
CA ILE A 32 11.36 7.25 -1.57
C ILE A 32 12.21 8.39 -2.15
N PRO A 33 12.13 8.70 -3.45
CA PRO A 33 12.85 9.82 -4.06
C PRO A 33 12.56 11.16 -3.37
N SER A 34 13.61 11.96 -3.16
CA SER A 34 13.50 13.28 -2.55
C SER A 34 13.19 14.38 -3.55
N ASP A 35 13.42 14.15 -4.85
CA ASP A 35 13.17 15.09 -5.93
C ASP A 35 12.22 14.54 -6.99
N PHE A 36 11.59 15.46 -7.75
CA PHE A 36 10.57 15.11 -8.72
C PHE A 36 11.10 14.33 -9.93
N GLU A 37 12.29 14.66 -10.42
CA GLU A 37 12.84 14.00 -11.61
C GLU A 37 13.19 12.53 -11.31
N THR A 38 13.75 12.27 -10.13
CA THR A 38 13.99 10.90 -9.66
C THR A 38 12.67 10.14 -9.45
N LEU A 39 11.66 10.76 -8.83
CA LEU A 39 10.34 10.14 -8.72
C LEU A 39 9.79 9.80 -10.10
N LYS A 40 9.77 10.77 -11.01
CA LYS A 40 9.27 10.61 -12.37
C LYS A 40 9.98 9.47 -13.08
N SER A 41 11.30 9.38 -13.01
CA SER A 41 12.06 8.30 -13.63
C SER A 41 11.67 6.90 -13.16
N GLN A 42 11.16 6.76 -11.92
CA GLN A 42 10.76 5.48 -11.33
C GLN A 42 9.30 5.09 -11.59
N VAL A 43 8.40 6.08 -11.74
CA VAL A 43 6.96 5.82 -11.77
C VAL A 43 6.27 6.35 -13.04
N ASP A 44 7.00 6.98 -13.96
CA ASP A 44 6.42 7.48 -15.21
C ASP A 44 5.95 6.32 -16.09
N ASP A 45 5.00 6.63 -16.94
CA ASP A 45 4.39 5.68 -17.87
C ASP A 45 4.40 6.32 -19.25
N PRO A 46 5.13 5.75 -20.21
CA PRO A 46 5.20 6.29 -21.58
C PRO A 46 3.82 6.48 -22.22
N GLU A 47 2.83 5.64 -21.89
CA GLU A 47 1.45 5.78 -22.37
C GLU A 47 0.66 6.88 -21.66
N ASN A 48 1.12 7.31 -20.48
CA ASN A 48 0.49 8.35 -19.69
C ASN A 48 1.54 9.21 -18.95
N PRO A 49 2.41 9.93 -19.69
CA PRO A 49 3.55 10.63 -19.10
C PRO A 49 3.12 11.74 -18.15
N MET A 50 3.91 11.91 -17.08
CA MET A 50 3.70 12.93 -16.06
C MET A 50 4.07 14.32 -16.60
N SER A 51 3.20 15.29 -16.37
CA SER A 51 3.48 16.71 -16.55
C SER A 51 2.81 17.51 -15.45
N ILE A 52 3.35 18.69 -15.13
CA ILE A 52 2.81 19.56 -14.08
C ILE A 52 1.34 19.92 -14.36
N ALA A 53 1.01 20.25 -15.62
CA ALA A 53 -0.36 20.57 -16.03
C ALA A 53 -1.31 19.38 -15.77
N LYS A 54 -0.88 18.15 -16.11
CA LYS A 54 -1.68 16.92 -15.88
C LYS A 54 -1.82 16.60 -14.39
N ILE A 55 -0.78 16.79 -13.60
CA ILE A 55 -0.81 16.62 -12.13
C ILE A 55 -1.85 17.58 -11.51
N ARG A 56 -1.80 18.88 -11.89
CA ARG A 56 -2.76 19.88 -11.42
C ARG A 56 -4.20 19.57 -11.83
N LEU A 57 -4.39 19.08 -13.05
CA LEU A 57 -5.70 18.62 -13.50
C LEU A 57 -6.19 17.43 -12.68
N GLY A 58 -5.34 16.43 -12.49
CA GLY A 58 -5.63 15.25 -11.69
C GLY A 58 -5.97 15.57 -10.24
N LYS A 59 -5.23 16.49 -9.61
CA LYS A 59 -5.54 16.96 -8.25
C LYS A 59 -6.97 17.55 -8.19
N ARG A 60 -7.34 18.43 -9.10
CA ARG A 60 -8.69 19.01 -9.13
C ARG A 60 -9.76 17.93 -9.28
N LEU A 61 -9.53 16.94 -10.14
CA LEU A 61 -10.47 15.83 -10.35
C LEU A 61 -10.57 14.91 -9.12
N PHE A 62 -9.46 14.61 -8.46
CA PHE A 62 -9.42 13.78 -7.25
C PHE A 62 -10.28 14.35 -6.11
N PHE A 63 -10.35 15.67 -6.00
CA PHE A 63 -11.16 16.37 -4.98
C PHE A 63 -12.56 16.79 -5.49
N ASP A 64 -12.91 16.52 -6.76
CA ASP A 64 -14.17 16.99 -7.32
C ASP A 64 -15.33 16.02 -7.06
N LYS A 65 -16.25 16.44 -6.19
CA LYS A 65 -17.47 15.69 -5.88
C LYS A 65 -18.40 15.52 -7.09
N ASN A 66 -18.30 16.38 -8.12
CA ASN A 66 -19.15 16.25 -9.31
C ASN A 66 -18.93 14.97 -10.09
N LEU A 67 -17.86 14.23 -9.83
CA LEU A 67 -17.61 12.95 -10.48
C LEU A 67 -18.53 11.83 -9.95
N SER A 68 -19.08 11.95 -8.73
CA SER A 68 -20.03 10.97 -8.21
C SER A 68 -21.46 11.23 -8.68
N ARG A 69 -22.31 10.20 -8.65
CA ARG A 69 -23.68 10.24 -9.17
C ARG A 69 -24.53 11.38 -8.62
N ASP A 70 -24.45 11.61 -7.31
CA ASP A 70 -25.23 12.63 -6.60
C ASP A 70 -24.41 13.88 -6.22
N ARG A 71 -23.17 13.99 -6.70
CA ARG A 71 -22.25 15.09 -6.37
C ARG A 71 -21.87 15.16 -4.88
N SER A 72 -21.96 14.05 -4.15
CA SER A 72 -21.64 14.02 -2.71
C SER A 72 -20.24 13.50 -2.41
N LEU A 73 -19.65 12.69 -3.30
CA LEU A 73 -18.41 11.95 -3.07
C LEU A 73 -17.31 12.36 -4.06
N ALA A 74 -16.09 12.44 -3.55
CA ALA A 74 -14.86 12.56 -4.33
C ALA A 74 -13.89 11.45 -3.89
N CYS A 75 -12.81 11.19 -4.63
CA CYS A 75 -11.77 10.22 -4.23
C CYS A 75 -11.24 10.52 -2.83
N ALA A 76 -11.00 11.81 -2.54
CA ALA A 76 -10.55 12.31 -1.25
C ALA A 76 -11.49 11.99 -0.07
N LYS A 77 -12.74 11.54 -0.31
CA LYS A 77 -13.66 11.16 0.78
C LYS A 77 -13.25 9.85 1.44
N CYS A 78 -12.79 8.90 0.65
CA CYS A 78 -12.29 7.61 1.13
C CYS A 78 -10.76 7.60 1.25
N HIS A 79 -10.08 8.49 0.54
CA HIS A 79 -8.62 8.61 0.57
C HIS A 79 -8.20 9.93 1.19
N ASP A 80 -8.30 10.04 2.54
CA ASP A 80 -7.82 11.22 3.27
C ASP A 80 -6.29 11.26 3.29
N ILE A 81 -5.72 12.03 2.38
CA ILE A 81 -4.27 12.13 2.21
C ILE A 81 -3.54 12.73 3.43
N LYS A 82 -4.25 13.38 4.36
CA LYS A 82 -3.68 13.92 5.59
C LYS A 82 -3.61 12.88 6.71
N ASN A 83 -4.43 11.83 6.64
CA ASN A 83 -4.58 10.83 7.68
C ASN A 83 -4.37 9.41 7.13
N GLY A 84 -3.19 9.12 6.59
CA GLY A 84 -2.84 7.79 6.13
C GLY A 84 -3.30 7.43 4.71
N GLY A 85 -4.08 8.28 4.04
CA GLY A 85 -4.54 8.06 2.66
C GLY A 85 -5.69 7.05 2.53
N GLU A 86 -6.42 6.83 3.62
CA GLU A 86 -7.60 5.93 3.73
C GLU A 86 -8.67 6.59 4.61
N ASP A 87 -9.76 5.91 4.99
CA ASP A 87 -10.92 6.52 5.67
C ASP A 87 -11.11 6.14 7.15
N ALA A 88 -10.13 5.44 7.74
CA ALA A 88 -10.12 4.93 9.12
C ALA A 88 -11.35 4.06 9.48
N LYS A 89 -11.96 3.40 8.49
CA LYS A 89 -13.13 2.56 8.69
C LYS A 89 -12.85 1.11 8.35
N PRO A 90 -13.46 0.17 9.05
CA PRO A 90 -13.30 -1.24 8.71
C PRO A 90 -13.84 -1.58 7.31
N THR A 91 -14.86 -0.84 6.85
CA THR A 91 -15.49 -1.06 5.55
C THR A 91 -15.72 0.27 4.87
N ALA A 92 -15.34 0.38 3.58
CA ALA A 92 -15.61 1.54 2.75
C ALA A 92 -17.11 1.82 2.66
N ILE A 93 -17.50 3.08 2.84
CA ILE A 93 -18.88 3.56 2.77
C ILE A 93 -18.98 4.62 1.66
N GLY A 94 -19.78 4.33 0.64
CA GLY A 94 -19.92 5.20 -0.51
C GLY A 94 -21.34 5.76 -0.72
N TYR A 95 -21.80 5.73 -1.97
CA TYR A 95 -23.06 6.30 -2.43
C TYR A 95 -24.25 5.81 -1.59
N HIS A 96 -25.13 6.72 -1.22
CA HIS A 96 -26.28 6.48 -0.33
C HIS A 96 -25.91 5.80 1.01
N LYS A 97 -24.67 6.00 1.49
CA LYS A 97 -24.15 5.36 2.70
C LYS A 97 -24.11 3.83 2.61
N LEU A 98 -24.09 3.29 1.41
CA LEU A 98 -23.94 1.85 1.19
C LEU A 98 -22.53 1.41 1.57
N ALA A 99 -22.44 0.35 2.35
CA ALA A 99 -21.19 -0.32 2.63
C ALA A 99 -20.74 -1.14 1.40
N ASN A 100 -19.43 -1.29 1.23
CA ASN A 100 -18.90 -2.24 0.27
C ASN A 100 -19.45 -3.65 0.59
N PRO A 101 -20.10 -4.34 -0.38
CA PRO A 101 -20.78 -5.62 -0.12
C PRO A 101 -19.83 -6.75 0.30
N SER A 102 -18.56 -6.66 -0.09
CA SER A 102 -17.50 -7.57 0.38
C SER A 102 -16.83 -7.09 1.66
N HIS A 103 -17.36 -6.10 2.33
CA HIS A 103 -16.82 -5.48 3.55
C HIS A 103 -15.33 -5.11 3.45
N LEU A 104 -14.91 -4.59 2.28
CA LEU A 104 -13.50 -4.24 2.07
C LEU A 104 -13.14 -2.92 2.74
N ASN A 105 -12.02 -2.95 3.42
CA ASN A 105 -11.33 -1.77 3.95
C ASN A 105 -10.72 -0.96 2.79
N THR A 106 -10.70 0.35 2.92
CA THR A 106 -10.10 1.27 1.93
C THR A 106 -8.56 1.16 1.99
N PRO A 107 -7.88 0.70 0.92
CA PRO A 107 -6.43 0.73 0.89
C PRO A 107 -5.90 2.16 0.81
N THR A 108 -4.74 2.42 1.42
CA THR A 108 -4.10 3.73 1.27
C THR A 108 -3.79 4.07 -0.20
N VAL A 109 -4.03 5.33 -0.58
CA VAL A 109 -3.58 5.91 -1.85
C VAL A 109 -2.11 6.34 -1.78
N LEU A 110 -1.58 6.60 -0.57
CA LEU A 110 -0.20 7.05 -0.38
C LEU A 110 0.78 5.96 -0.83
N ASN A 111 1.82 6.35 -1.55
CA ASN A 111 2.85 5.48 -2.10
C ASN A 111 2.36 4.41 -3.10
N SER A 112 1.09 4.49 -3.53
CA SER A 112 0.50 3.54 -4.49
C SER A 112 1.19 3.59 -5.88
N ALA A 113 1.87 4.69 -6.19
CA ALA A 113 2.69 4.85 -7.40
C ALA A 113 3.72 3.72 -7.61
N PHE A 114 4.22 3.14 -6.51
CA PHE A 114 5.20 2.05 -6.55
C PHE A 114 4.57 0.66 -6.58
N SER A 115 3.25 0.53 -6.60
CA SER A 115 2.55 -0.76 -6.61
C SER A 115 2.36 -1.30 -8.02
N LYS A 116 2.70 -2.58 -8.23
CA LYS A 116 2.41 -3.33 -9.47
C LYS A 116 1.01 -3.89 -9.51
N HIS A 117 0.37 -3.98 -8.35
CA HIS A 117 -0.96 -4.55 -8.17
C HIS A 117 -1.80 -3.63 -7.31
N LEU A 118 -3.02 -3.35 -7.73
CA LEU A 118 -3.98 -2.48 -7.05
C LEU A 118 -5.28 -3.23 -6.79
N PHE A 119 -6.10 -2.76 -5.86
CA PHE A 119 -7.15 -3.51 -5.17
C PHE A 119 -6.59 -4.63 -4.27
N TRP A 120 -7.42 -5.20 -3.41
CA TRP A 120 -7.02 -6.27 -2.51
C TRP A 120 -6.67 -7.59 -3.22
N ASP A 121 -7.31 -7.87 -4.36
CA ASP A 121 -7.06 -9.02 -5.23
C ASP A 121 -5.98 -8.77 -6.31
N GLY A 122 -5.49 -7.54 -6.41
CA GLY A 122 -4.45 -7.18 -7.38
C GLY A 122 -4.90 -7.18 -8.83
N ARG A 123 -6.20 -7.07 -9.11
CA ARG A 123 -6.76 -7.14 -10.46
C ARG A 123 -6.35 -5.99 -11.36
N ALA A 124 -6.20 -4.76 -10.83
CA ALA A 124 -5.73 -3.64 -11.61
C ALA A 124 -4.19 -3.54 -11.61
N LYS A 125 -3.62 -3.20 -12.78
CA LYS A 125 -2.18 -3.13 -13.03
C LYS A 125 -1.65 -1.71 -13.12
N SER A 126 -2.53 -0.72 -13.14
CA SER A 126 -2.18 0.70 -13.15
C SER A 126 -3.18 1.52 -12.34
N LEU A 127 -2.73 2.69 -11.85
CA LEU A 127 -3.61 3.63 -11.16
C LEU A 127 -4.76 4.10 -12.07
N ARG A 128 -4.52 4.26 -13.38
CA ARG A 128 -5.56 4.57 -14.37
C ARG A 128 -6.65 3.50 -14.41
N GLU A 129 -6.26 2.23 -14.46
CA GLU A 129 -7.20 1.11 -14.47
C GLU A 129 -7.96 1.04 -13.14
N GLN A 130 -7.26 1.24 -12.03
CA GLN A 130 -7.86 1.24 -10.70
C GLN A 130 -8.93 2.33 -10.56
N ALA A 131 -8.65 3.56 -10.98
CA ALA A 131 -9.56 4.71 -10.86
C ALA A 131 -10.90 4.51 -11.60
N LYS A 132 -10.94 3.65 -12.63
CA LYS A 132 -12.18 3.33 -13.36
C LYS A 132 -13.18 2.55 -12.50
N GLY A 133 -12.71 1.70 -11.58
CA GLY A 133 -13.56 0.86 -10.75
C GLY A 133 -14.43 1.66 -9.78
N PRO A 134 -13.85 2.37 -8.79
CA PRO A 134 -14.58 3.15 -7.79
C PRO A 134 -15.51 4.20 -8.39
N SER A 135 -15.11 4.78 -9.52
CA SER A 135 -15.96 5.76 -10.23
C SER A 135 -17.31 5.20 -10.62
N GLN A 136 -17.39 3.92 -10.95
CA GLN A 136 -18.58 3.27 -11.50
C GLN A 136 -19.28 2.34 -10.50
N ALA A 137 -18.58 1.88 -9.46
CA ALA A 137 -19.14 0.94 -8.48
C ALA A 137 -20.38 1.54 -7.78
N PRO A 138 -21.53 0.84 -7.77
CA PRO A 138 -22.79 1.38 -7.26
C PRO A 138 -22.78 1.66 -5.76
N PHE A 139 -21.88 1.05 -5.01
CA PHE A 139 -21.67 1.25 -3.57
C PHE A 139 -20.49 2.19 -3.27
N GLU A 140 -19.83 2.76 -4.29
CA GLU A 140 -18.76 3.76 -4.16
C GLU A 140 -19.22 5.09 -4.77
N MET A 141 -18.75 5.52 -5.94
CA MET A 141 -19.19 6.78 -6.56
C MET A 141 -20.45 6.66 -7.42
N ALA A 142 -20.85 5.45 -7.80
CA ALA A 142 -22.07 5.10 -8.52
C ALA A 142 -22.29 5.87 -9.83
N SER A 143 -21.24 6.39 -10.46
CA SER A 143 -21.33 7.22 -11.66
C SER A 143 -21.25 6.37 -12.93
N THR A 144 -21.30 7.01 -14.09
CA THR A 144 -21.08 6.38 -15.38
C THR A 144 -20.04 7.19 -16.18
N PRO A 145 -19.30 6.57 -17.10
CA PRO A 145 -18.37 7.29 -17.97
C PRO A 145 -19.02 8.52 -18.63
N LYS A 146 -20.19 8.34 -19.21
CA LYS A 146 -20.96 9.42 -19.87
C LYS A 146 -21.28 10.57 -18.91
N LEU A 147 -21.80 10.27 -17.73
CA LEU A 147 -22.16 11.28 -16.73
C LEU A 147 -20.93 12.07 -16.25
N ILE A 148 -19.80 11.39 -16.04
CA ILE A 148 -18.53 12.03 -15.67
C ILE A 148 -18.08 12.99 -16.78
N GLU A 149 -18.08 12.53 -18.03
CA GLU A 149 -17.69 13.37 -19.18
C GLU A 149 -18.57 14.60 -19.33
N GLU A 150 -19.89 14.45 -19.25
CA GLU A 150 -20.86 15.54 -19.30
C GLU A 150 -20.56 16.59 -18.23
N ARG A 151 -20.41 16.18 -16.97
CA ARG A 151 -20.15 17.08 -15.84
C ARG A 151 -18.80 17.79 -15.92
N VAL A 152 -17.78 17.12 -16.43
CA VAL A 152 -16.48 17.73 -16.67
C VAL A 152 -16.58 18.74 -17.83
N LYS A 153 -17.33 18.43 -18.88
CA LYS A 153 -17.59 19.36 -20.03
C LYS A 153 -18.38 20.61 -19.62
N GLU A 154 -19.26 20.52 -18.63
CA GLU A 154 -20.02 21.67 -18.14
C GLU A 154 -19.13 22.80 -17.62
N LYS A 155 -17.98 22.46 -17.03
CA LYS A 155 -17.09 23.42 -16.37
C LYS A 155 -16.03 23.98 -17.33
N GLY A 156 -16.09 25.29 -17.61
CA GLY A 156 -15.15 25.98 -18.51
C GLY A 156 -13.67 25.80 -18.12
N GLN A 157 -13.37 25.78 -16.82
CA GLN A 157 -12.02 25.55 -16.31
C GLN A 157 -11.48 24.16 -16.68
N TYR A 158 -12.33 23.13 -16.73
CA TYR A 158 -11.89 21.79 -17.17
C TYR A 158 -11.68 21.76 -18.69
N ARG A 159 -12.59 22.37 -19.48
CA ARG A 159 -12.40 22.41 -20.93
C ARG A 159 -11.04 23.00 -21.32
N LYS A 160 -10.64 24.12 -20.68
CA LYS A 160 -9.33 24.73 -20.89
C LYS A 160 -8.19 23.80 -20.50
N ALA A 161 -8.26 23.20 -19.30
CA ALA A 161 -7.21 22.34 -18.79
C ALA A 161 -7.06 21.02 -19.57
N PHE A 162 -8.16 20.41 -20.02
CA PHE A 162 -8.12 19.21 -20.84
C PHE A 162 -7.53 19.51 -22.22
N LYS A 163 -7.91 20.65 -22.84
CA LYS A 163 -7.31 21.11 -24.09
C LYS A 163 -5.79 21.29 -23.96
N GLU A 164 -5.34 21.89 -22.88
CA GLU A 164 -3.90 22.10 -22.60
C GLU A 164 -3.14 20.77 -22.45
N VAL A 165 -3.74 19.81 -21.74
CA VAL A 165 -3.07 18.55 -21.36
C VAL A 165 -3.16 17.46 -22.44
N PHE A 166 -4.31 17.37 -23.12
CA PHE A 166 -4.65 16.26 -24.00
C PHE A 166 -5.05 16.68 -25.42
N GLY A 167 -5.12 18.00 -25.71
CA GLY A 167 -5.57 18.53 -26.99
C GLY A 167 -7.08 18.78 -27.07
N GLU A 168 -7.57 19.13 -28.25
CA GLU A 168 -8.98 19.44 -28.49
C GLU A 168 -9.87 18.21 -28.31
N ASN A 169 -11.11 18.44 -27.90
CA ASN A 169 -12.15 17.41 -27.74
C ASN A 169 -11.72 16.22 -26.86
N SER A 170 -10.83 16.45 -25.90
CA SER A 170 -10.14 15.40 -25.15
C SER A 170 -10.83 15.02 -23.83
N ILE A 171 -12.01 15.59 -23.51
CA ILE A 171 -12.74 15.22 -22.28
C ILE A 171 -13.42 13.88 -22.49
N THR A 172 -12.71 12.81 -22.12
CA THR A 172 -13.18 11.44 -22.09
C THR A 172 -12.97 10.86 -20.70
N PHE A 173 -13.76 9.86 -20.33
CA PHE A 173 -13.58 9.15 -19.04
C PHE A 173 -12.17 8.59 -18.90
N ASP A 174 -11.60 8.11 -20.00
CA ASP A 174 -10.25 7.60 -20.00
C ASP A 174 -9.22 8.70 -19.64
N ASN A 175 -9.32 9.89 -20.23
CA ASN A 175 -8.43 11.00 -19.91
C ASN A 175 -8.68 11.58 -18.50
N VAL A 176 -9.90 11.50 -17.97
CA VAL A 176 -10.19 11.81 -16.55
C VAL A 176 -9.39 10.87 -15.65
N THR A 177 -9.46 9.56 -15.87
CA THR A 177 -8.73 8.58 -15.06
C THR A 177 -7.21 8.64 -15.27
N ARG A 178 -6.73 8.99 -16.46
CA ARG A 178 -5.31 9.28 -16.73
C ARG A 178 -4.78 10.43 -15.89
N ALA A 179 -5.54 11.53 -15.83
CA ALA A 179 -5.13 12.68 -15.04
C ALA A 179 -5.13 12.39 -13.53
N ILE A 180 -6.17 11.71 -13.02
CA ILE A 180 -6.23 11.27 -11.61
C ILE A 180 -5.02 10.40 -11.29
N ALA A 181 -4.72 9.38 -12.09
CA ALA A 181 -3.58 8.49 -11.89
C ALA A 181 -2.24 9.23 -11.83
N VAL A 182 -2.05 10.26 -12.66
CA VAL A 182 -0.81 11.07 -12.64
C VAL A 182 -0.70 11.90 -11.37
N TYR A 183 -1.80 12.42 -10.83
CA TYR A 183 -1.79 13.06 -9.52
C TYR A 183 -1.47 12.06 -8.40
N GLU A 184 -2.10 10.90 -8.40
CA GLU A 184 -1.83 9.85 -7.39
C GLU A 184 -0.37 9.41 -7.36
N LYS A 185 0.34 9.46 -8.50
CA LYS A 185 1.78 9.20 -8.56
C LYS A 185 2.61 10.18 -7.73
N THR A 186 2.11 11.38 -7.44
CA THR A 186 2.78 12.37 -6.60
C THR A 186 2.46 12.23 -5.11
N LEU A 187 1.50 11.37 -4.74
CA LEU A 187 1.11 11.13 -3.35
C LEU A 187 2.07 10.15 -2.67
N VAL A 188 3.33 10.52 -2.58
CA VAL A 188 4.38 9.73 -1.96
C VAL A 188 4.87 10.40 -0.67
N THR A 189 5.31 9.59 0.30
CA THR A 189 5.66 10.08 1.63
C THR A 189 7.10 9.71 1.98
N ARG A 190 7.84 10.66 2.54
CA ARG A 190 9.19 10.44 3.08
C ARG A 190 9.21 10.68 4.58
N GLY A 191 10.10 9.98 5.25
CA GLY A 191 10.31 10.10 6.69
C GLY A 191 11.70 9.63 7.11
N ARG A 192 11.88 9.43 8.41
CA ARG A 192 13.17 9.07 9.02
C ARG A 192 13.79 7.79 8.45
N PHE A 193 12.95 6.84 8.03
CA PHE A 193 13.45 5.61 7.40
C PHE A 193 14.13 5.87 6.05
N ASP A 194 13.67 6.85 5.28
CA ASP A 194 14.31 7.25 4.02
C ASP A 194 15.68 7.88 4.29
N THR A 195 15.75 8.80 5.25
CA THR A 195 16.99 9.43 5.71
C THR A 195 17.99 8.39 6.21
N PHE A 196 17.51 7.36 6.94
CA PHE A 196 18.36 6.23 7.36
C PHE A 196 18.93 5.46 6.15
N LEU A 197 18.10 5.11 5.18
CA LEU A 197 18.55 4.38 3.98
C LEU A 197 19.50 5.20 3.11
N GLU A 198 19.47 6.53 3.21
CA GLU A 198 20.34 7.45 2.50
C GLU A 198 21.68 7.71 3.24
N GLY A 199 21.92 7.04 4.38
CA GLY A 199 23.22 7.03 5.06
C GLY A 199 23.23 7.63 6.46
N ASP A 200 22.17 8.30 6.91
CA ASP A 200 22.11 8.82 8.29
C ASP A 200 21.72 7.71 9.27
N SER A 201 22.75 7.07 9.82
CA SER A 201 22.54 5.99 10.80
C SER A 201 21.83 6.45 12.07
N THR A 202 21.78 7.74 12.36
CA THR A 202 21.15 8.30 13.57
C THR A 202 19.65 8.51 13.40
N ALA A 203 19.14 8.48 12.18
CA ALA A 203 17.73 8.70 11.86
C ALA A 203 16.78 7.66 12.48
N LEU A 204 17.29 6.45 12.80
CA LEU A 204 16.58 5.42 13.55
C LEU A 204 17.21 5.18 14.92
N ASN A 205 16.39 5.05 15.96
CA ASN A 205 16.87 4.67 17.28
C ASN A 205 17.19 3.15 17.36
N THR A 206 17.80 2.73 18.47
CA THR A 206 18.23 1.34 18.69
C THR A 206 17.09 0.32 18.56
N GLN A 207 15.90 0.65 19.08
CA GLN A 207 14.75 -0.25 19.03
C GLN A 207 14.18 -0.38 17.61
N GLU A 208 14.13 0.72 16.87
CA GLU A 208 13.71 0.74 15.46
C GLU A 208 14.70 -0.05 14.56
N LYS A 209 16.00 0.12 14.78
CA LYS A 209 17.04 -0.69 14.12
C LYS A 209 16.92 -2.17 14.44
N ARG A 210 16.66 -2.52 15.69
CA ARG A 210 16.37 -3.91 16.09
C ARG A 210 15.17 -4.46 15.36
N GLY A 211 14.08 -3.67 15.24
CA GLY A 211 12.87 -4.05 14.50
C GLY A 211 13.13 -4.23 13.01
N LEU A 212 13.89 -3.34 12.38
CA LEU A 212 14.32 -3.47 10.98
C LEU A 212 15.11 -4.75 10.76
N ASN A 213 16.05 -5.05 11.65
CA ASN A 213 16.85 -6.26 11.54
C ASN A 213 15.96 -7.52 11.66
N LEU A 214 15.04 -7.56 12.63
CA LEU A 214 14.04 -8.63 12.77
C LEU A 214 13.16 -8.76 11.51
N PHE A 215 12.68 -7.65 10.95
CA PHE A 215 11.89 -7.63 9.72
C PHE A 215 12.61 -8.31 8.54
N ILE A 216 13.92 -8.07 8.43
CA ILE A 216 14.76 -8.67 7.41
C ILE A 216 15.00 -10.15 7.71
N ASP A 217 15.45 -10.48 8.91
CA ASP A 217 15.94 -11.81 9.27
C ASP A 217 14.83 -12.85 9.42
N MET A 218 13.64 -12.43 9.88
CA MET A 218 12.46 -13.29 9.93
C MET A 218 11.80 -13.50 8.55
N GLY A 219 12.27 -12.81 7.50
CA GLY A 219 11.79 -13.00 6.13
C GLY A 219 10.60 -12.16 5.70
N CYS A 220 10.11 -11.20 6.51
CA CYS A 220 8.99 -10.30 6.15
C CYS A 220 9.27 -9.57 4.84
N LYS A 221 10.52 -9.16 4.61
CA LYS A 221 11.00 -8.52 3.38
C LYS A 221 10.86 -9.38 2.11
N GLY A 222 10.59 -10.67 2.24
CA GLY A 222 10.34 -11.56 1.09
C GLY A 222 9.09 -11.20 0.30
N CYS A 223 8.10 -10.62 1.00
CA CYS A 223 6.87 -10.08 0.42
C CYS A 223 6.82 -8.54 0.48
N HIS A 224 7.31 -7.95 1.57
CA HIS A 224 7.31 -6.51 1.81
C HIS A 224 8.67 -5.88 1.46
N PHE A 225 8.83 -5.42 0.22
CA PHE A 225 10.06 -4.81 -0.30
C PHE A 225 9.74 -3.66 -1.27
N GLY A 226 10.78 -3.05 -1.85
CA GLY A 226 10.69 -1.89 -2.72
C GLY A 226 10.47 -0.58 -1.95
N SER A 227 10.26 0.52 -2.67
CA SER A 227 10.11 1.85 -2.06
C SER A 227 8.86 1.96 -1.19
N ALA A 228 7.74 1.35 -1.57
CA ALA A 228 6.52 1.32 -0.76
C ALA A 228 6.51 0.24 0.34
N ILE A 229 7.51 -0.65 0.37
CA ILE A 229 7.58 -1.80 1.27
C ILE A 229 6.30 -2.65 1.15
N GLY A 230 5.92 -2.97 -0.09
CA GLY A 230 4.72 -3.71 -0.47
C GLY A 230 4.22 -3.32 -1.84
N GLY A 231 3.05 -3.85 -2.24
CA GLY A 231 2.44 -3.58 -3.55
C GLY A 231 3.04 -4.34 -4.73
N GLN A 232 4.14 -5.06 -4.53
CA GLN A 232 4.91 -5.69 -5.61
C GLN A 232 4.45 -7.11 -5.94
N LYS A 233 3.80 -7.80 -5.01
CA LYS A 233 3.40 -9.21 -5.12
C LYS A 233 1.94 -9.43 -4.77
N ILE A 234 1.41 -10.51 -5.31
CA ILE A 234 0.21 -11.19 -4.82
C ILE A 234 0.70 -12.40 -4.04
N GLN A 235 0.16 -12.60 -2.83
CA GLN A 235 0.59 -13.66 -1.93
C GLN A 235 -0.64 -14.32 -1.29
N LYS A 236 -0.54 -15.64 -1.08
CA LYS A 236 -1.55 -16.37 -0.31
C LYS A 236 -1.53 -15.91 1.16
N PHE A 237 -2.72 -15.68 1.72
CA PHE A 237 -2.91 -15.35 3.14
C PHE A 237 -4.18 -15.99 3.68
N PRO A 238 -4.13 -16.75 4.79
CA PRO A 238 -2.92 -17.17 5.48
C PRO A 238 -2.12 -18.19 4.66
N LEU A 239 -0.80 -18.18 4.83
CA LEU A 239 0.07 -19.19 4.21
C LEU A 239 0.12 -20.47 5.05
N ARG A 240 0.04 -20.32 6.37
CA ARG A 240 0.02 -21.40 7.35
C ARG A 240 -1.28 -21.36 8.11
N ASP A 241 -2.03 -22.44 8.06
CA ASP A 241 -3.27 -22.62 8.78
C ASP A 241 -3.01 -23.49 10.02
N TYR A 242 -2.63 -22.84 11.12
CA TYR A 242 -2.39 -23.53 12.40
C TYR A 242 -3.67 -24.00 13.08
N ASN A 243 -4.82 -23.42 12.76
CA ASN A 243 -6.08 -23.81 13.37
C ASN A 243 -6.56 -25.15 12.77
N SER A 244 -6.26 -25.43 11.50
CA SER A 244 -6.54 -26.75 10.92
C SER A 244 -5.69 -27.85 11.54
N ILE A 245 -4.44 -27.55 11.96
CA ILE A 245 -3.56 -28.51 12.63
C ILE A 245 -4.00 -28.76 14.08
N ILE A 246 -4.47 -27.73 14.80
CA ILE A 246 -4.99 -27.88 16.16
C ILE A 246 -6.29 -28.69 16.15
N ASN A 247 -7.16 -28.48 15.19
CA ASN A 247 -8.38 -29.27 15.03
C ASN A 247 -8.07 -30.73 14.66
N LEU A 248 -6.99 -31.00 13.93
CA LEU A 248 -6.48 -32.37 13.70
C LEU A 248 -6.13 -33.10 14.99
N THR A 249 -5.61 -32.40 15.99
CA THR A 249 -5.23 -33.02 17.29
C THR A 249 -6.37 -33.12 18.27
N THR A 250 -7.43 -32.30 18.13
CA THR A 250 -8.63 -32.32 18.98
C THR A 250 -9.74 -33.22 18.42
N ASP A 251 -9.85 -33.36 17.10
CA ASP A 251 -10.84 -34.21 16.43
C ASP A 251 -10.45 -35.71 16.41
N PHE A 252 -9.26 -36.09 16.92
CA PHE A 252 -8.88 -37.47 17.17
C PHE A 252 -9.54 -38.06 18.43
N ASN A 253 -10.53 -37.38 19.01
CA ASN A 253 -11.37 -37.90 20.08
C ASN A 253 -12.47 -38.83 19.55
N GLU A 254 -13.12 -39.56 20.40
CA GLU A 254 -13.98 -40.71 20.19
C GLU A 254 -14.92 -40.72 18.95
N GLU A 255 -15.30 -39.60 18.36
CA GLU A 255 -16.14 -39.50 17.16
C GLU A 255 -15.42 -39.92 15.85
N THR A 256 -14.12 -39.98 15.82
CA THR A 256 -13.34 -40.37 14.63
C THR A 256 -12.91 -41.84 14.63
N LYS A 257 -13.23 -42.57 15.71
CA LYS A 257 -12.99 -44.01 15.80
C LYS A 257 -13.74 -44.76 14.71
N GLY A 258 -13.03 -45.13 13.64
CA GLY A 258 -13.59 -45.96 12.55
C GLY A 258 -13.76 -45.22 11.20
N ARG A 259 -13.37 -43.97 11.08
CA ARG A 259 -13.40 -43.23 9.78
C ARG A 259 -12.07 -43.39 9.04
N SER A 260 -12.12 -43.45 7.72
CA SER A 260 -10.92 -43.53 6.89
C SER A 260 -10.18 -42.19 6.87
N VAL A 261 -8.86 -42.22 6.61
CA VAL A 261 -8.02 -41.00 6.48
C VAL A 261 -8.54 -40.08 5.37
N SER A 262 -9.22 -40.63 4.35
CA SER A 262 -9.92 -39.89 3.29
C SER A 262 -11.12 -39.08 3.79
N ASP A 263 -11.90 -39.63 4.73
CA ASP A 263 -13.07 -38.97 5.29
C ASP A 263 -12.69 -37.86 6.24
N ILE A 264 -11.59 -38.03 7.00
CA ILE A 264 -10.98 -37.03 7.83
C ILE A 264 -10.43 -35.89 6.96
N SER A 265 -9.80 -36.20 5.84
CA SER A 265 -9.26 -35.21 4.90
C SER A 265 -10.34 -34.35 4.22
N LEU A 266 -11.54 -34.91 3.96
CA LEU A 266 -12.66 -34.15 3.41
C LEU A 266 -13.26 -33.16 4.43
N ASN A 267 -13.40 -33.56 5.70
CA ASN A 267 -13.86 -32.65 6.75
C ASN A 267 -12.84 -31.55 7.06
N LEU A 268 -11.56 -31.83 6.93
CA LEU A 268 -10.47 -30.85 7.09
C LEU A 268 -10.49 -29.75 6.01
N LYS A 269 -10.97 -30.05 4.81
CA LYS A 269 -11.13 -29.04 3.74
C LYS A 269 -12.25 -28.02 4.02
N MET A 270 -13.17 -28.31 4.94
CA MET A 270 -14.32 -27.47 5.23
C MET A 270 -14.14 -26.50 6.41
N HIS A 271 -13.08 -26.62 7.21
CA HIS A 271 -12.81 -25.77 8.36
C HIS A 271 -11.50 -24.96 8.21
N HIS A 272 -11.35 -24.24 7.09
CA HIS A 272 -10.33 -23.21 7.02
C HIS A 272 -10.73 -22.02 7.93
N VAL A 273 -10.34 -22.07 9.18
CA VAL A 273 -10.53 -20.96 10.08
C VAL A 273 -9.56 -19.86 9.68
N TYR A 274 -10.09 -18.83 9.05
CA TYR A 274 -9.34 -17.62 8.74
C TYR A 274 -8.80 -17.04 10.07
N PRO A 275 -7.60 -16.43 10.12
CA PRO A 275 -6.98 -16.00 11.38
C PRO A 275 -7.73 -14.85 12.09
N PHE A 276 -8.83 -14.38 11.49
CA PHE A 276 -9.79 -13.42 12.02
C PHE A 276 -11.14 -13.57 11.32
N GLU A 277 -12.20 -12.94 11.84
CA GLU A 277 -13.51 -12.94 11.21
C GLU A 277 -13.44 -12.37 9.78
N ASN A 278 -13.78 -13.17 8.77
CA ASN A 278 -13.79 -12.73 7.38
C ASN A 278 -15.18 -12.18 6.98
N ARG A 279 -15.52 -11.00 7.50
CA ARG A 279 -16.75 -10.30 7.15
C ARG A 279 -16.81 -10.07 5.64
N GLY A 280 -17.96 -10.29 5.04
CA GLY A 280 -18.19 -10.15 3.60
C GLY A 280 -17.62 -11.27 2.75
N GLY A 281 -16.94 -12.26 3.33
CA GLY A 281 -16.51 -13.48 2.66
C GLY A 281 -15.51 -13.30 1.51
N PHE A 282 -14.82 -12.15 1.43
CA PHE A 282 -13.87 -11.91 0.36
C PHE A 282 -12.61 -12.75 0.53
N MET A 283 -12.30 -13.57 -0.46
CA MET A 283 -11.21 -14.55 -0.46
C MET A 283 -10.09 -14.18 -1.45
N GLY A 284 -9.93 -12.90 -1.77
CA GLY A 284 -8.87 -12.45 -2.67
C GLY A 284 -9.12 -12.85 -4.13
N LYS A 285 -8.02 -12.90 -4.89
CA LYS A 285 -8.07 -13.20 -6.33
C LYS A 285 -8.62 -14.61 -6.56
N ASP A 286 -9.65 -14.70 -7.40
CA ASP A 286 -10.29 -15.93 -7.82
C ASP A 286 -10.78 -16.82 -6.65
N GLY A 287 -11.04 -16.23 -5.48
CA GLY A 287 -11.43 -16.94 -4.27
C GLY A 287 -10.35 -17.83 -3.64
N GLN A 288 -9.08 -17.66 -4.05
CA GLN A 288 -7.98 -18.55 -3.69
C GLN A 288 -7.12 -18.04 -2.52
N GLN A 289 -7.61 -17.09 -1.74
CA GLN A 289 -6.85 -16.44 -0.66
C GLN A 289 -5.58 -15.73 -1.15
N LEU A 290 -5.57 -15.29 -2.40
CA LEU A 290 -4.47 -14.56 -3.01
C LEU A 290 -4.75 -13.06 -2.90
N PHE A 291 -3.93 -12.37 -2.11
CA PHE A 291 -4.07 -10.94 -1.85
C PHE A 291 -2.86 -10.15 -2.31
N ARG A 292 -3.09 -8.94 -2.78
CA ARG A 292 -2.01 -7.98 -2.94
C ARG A 292 -1.32 -7.77 -1.59
N VAL A 293 -0.01 -7.90 -1.56
CA VAL A 293 0.79 -7.56 -0.37
C VAL A 293 0.64 -6.05 -0.10
N PRO A 294 0.09 -5.65 1.06
CA PRO A 294 -0.18 -4.24 1.32
C PRO A 294 1.10 -3.41 1.50
N ILE A 295 0.97 -2.12 1.23
CA ILE A 295 2.01 -1.12 1.49
C ILE A 295 2.19 -0.98 3.01
N LEU A 296 3.44 -0.92 3.49
CA LEU A 296 3.74 -0.71 4.91
C LEU A 296 4.18 0.72 5.24
N ARG A 297 4.49 1.56 4.24
CA ARG A 297 4.67 3.00 4.49
C ARG A 297 3.41 3.58 5.12
N ASN A 298 3.56 4.32 6.22
CA ASN A 298 2.48 4.89 7.01
C ASN A 298 1.53 3.87 7.66
N ILE A 299 1.89 2.59 7.74
CA ILE A 299 1.00 1.52 8.23
C ILE A 299 0.42 1.81 9.62
N SER A 300 1.15 2.50 10.49
CA SER A 300 0.64 2.83 11.82
C SER A 300 -0.46 3.90 11.82
N LYS A 301 -0.69 4.58 10.68
CA LYS A 301 -1.75 5.57 10.48
C LYS A 301 -2.98 5.00 9.75
N THR A 302 -2.99 3.70 9.39
CA THR A 302 -4.03 3.08 8.54
C THR A 302 -4.79 1.96 9.26
N ALA A 303 -5.04 2.13 10.55
CA ALA A 303 -5.95 1.24 11.29
C ALA A 303 -7.41 1.53 10.87
N PRO A 304 -8.26 0.48 10.82
CA PRO A 304 -8.02 -0.93 11.14
C PRO A 304 -7.39 -1.73 9.98
N TYR A 305 -6.85 -2.91 10.27
CA TYR A 305 -5.96 -3.66 9.39
C TYR A 305 -6.64 -4.81 8.66
N PHE A 306 -5.92 -5.33 7.65
CA PHE A 306 -6.34 -6.36 6.69
C PHE A 306 -7.45 -5.90 5.74
N HIS A 307 -7.81 -6.80 4.82
CA HIS A 307 -8.72 -6.49 3.73
C HIS A 307 -10.14 -6.11 4.17
N ASN A 308 -10.54 -6.51 5.38
CA ASN A 308 -11.88 -6.26 5.93
C ASN A 308 -11.86 -5.42 7.23
N GLY A 309 -10.72 -4.86 7.59
CA GLY A 309 -10.59 -3.92 8.70
C GLY A 309 -11.04 -4.45 10.08
N VAL A 310 -11.01 -5.76 10.31
CA VAL A 310 -11.45 -6.32 11.61
C VAL A 310 -10.40 -6.25 12.69
N VAL A 311 -9.12 -6.18 12.34
CA VAL A 311 -7.99 -6.10 13.27
C VAL A 311 -7.69 -4.65 13.62
N LYS A 312 -7.84 -4.29 14.89
CA LYS A 312 -7.85 -2.87 15.31
C LYS A 312 -6.47 -2.29 15.60
N THR A 313 -5.51 -3.11 15.99
CA THR A 313 -4.18 -2.62 16.41
C THR A 313 -3.05 -3.15 15.53
N LEU A 314 -2.02 -2.33 15.33
CA LEU A 314 -0.83 -2.73 14.60
C LEU A 314 -0.15 -3.94 15.24
N ARG A 315 -0.06 -3.98 16.57
CA ARG A 315 0.51 -5.09 17.31
C ARG A 315 -0.20 -6.41 17.04
N GLU A 316 -1.53 -6.40 17.01
CA GLU A 316 -2.33 -7.58 16.68
C GLU A 316 -2.09 -8.02 15.22
N ALA A 317 -2.05 -7.07 14.28
CA ALA A 317 -1.72 -7.36 12.88
C ALA A 317 -0.33 -8.00 12.74
N ILE A 318 0.68 -7.51 13.49
CA ILE A 318 2.03 -8.11 13.52
C ILE A 318 1.97 -9.55 14.03
N LYS A 319 1.24 -9.82 15.13
CA LYS A 319 1.08 -11.18 15.67
C LYS A 319 0.45 -12.12 14.67
N ILE A 320 -0.63 -11.70 14.01
CA ILE A 320 -1.31 -12.49 12.99
C ILE A 320 -0.36 -12.79 11.81
N MET A 321 0.38 -11.78 11.32
CA MET A 321 1.32 -11.96 10.22
C MET A 321 2.49 -12.86 10.61
N SER A 322 3.09 -12.68 11.78
CA SER A 322 4.21 -13.51 12.22
C SER A 322 3.80 -14.97 12.37
N LYS A 323 2.65 -15.24 12.96
CA LYS A 323 2.12 -16.59 13.15
C LYS A 323 1.70 -17.23 11.82
N ASN A 324 0.83 -16.57 11.05
CA ASN A 324 0.16 -17.20 9.92
C ASN A 324 0.96 -17.11 8.59
N GLN A 325 1.91 -16.18 8.45
CA GLN A 325 2.79 -16.10 7.27
C GLN A 325 4.18 -16.69 7.52
N ILE A 326 4.78 -16.39 8.69
CA ILE A 326 6.15 -16.79 9.00
C ILE A 326 6.17 -18.10 9.83
N GLY A 327 5.17 -18.32 10.68
CA GLY A 327 5.10 -19.48 11.57
C GLY A 327 5.83 -19.28 12.89
N VAL A 328 5.93 -18.05 13.35
CA VAL A 328 6.65 -17.69 14.57
C VAL A 328 5.73 -16.89 15.50
N ASP A 329 5.65 -17.33 16.74
CA ASP A 329 5.09 -16.52 17.83
C ASP A 329 6.21 -15.62 18.38
N MET A 330 6.08 -14.31 18.14
CA MET A 330 7.07 -13.32 18.61
C MET A 330 7.00 -13.11 20.12
N SER A 331 8.16 -12.95 20.76
CA SER A 331 8.23 -12.49 22.16
C SER A 331 7.74 -11.03 22.28
N LYS A 332 7.51 -10.60 23.52
CA LYS A 332 7.09 -9.21 23.79
C LYS A 332 8.13 -8.20 23.24
N GLU A 333 9.41 -8.47 23.47
CA GLU A 333 10.52 -7.60 23.06
C GLU A 333 10.66 -7.55 21.53
N GLN A 334 10.40 -8.67 20.84
CA GLN A 334 10.38 -8.73 19.36
C GLN A 334 9.19 -7.93 18.81
N LEU A 335 8.02 -8.06 19.41
CA LEU A 335 6.84 -7.28 19.03
C LEU A 335 7.05 -5.78 19.27
N ASP A 336 7.65 -5.39 20.39
CA ASP A 336 7.95 -4.00 20.71
C ASP A 336 8.91 -3.39 19.67
N ALA A 337 9.95 -4.13 19.27
CA ALA A 337 10.91 -3.70 18.27
C ALA A 337 10.27 -3.64 16.86
N MET A 338 9.51 -4.65 16.46
CA MET A 338 8.82 -4.68 15.16
C MET A 338 7.81 -3.52 15.03
N GLU A 339 7.03 -3.27 16.07
CA GLU A 339 6.08 -2.16 16.11
C GLU A 339 6.78 -0.81 16.04
N ALA A 340 7.91 -0.64 16.74
CA ALA A 340 8.73 0.57 16.67
C ALA A 340 9.25 0.81 15.23
N PHE A 341 9.78 -0.22 14.58
CA PHE A 341 10.22 -0.12 13.19
C PHE A 341 9.08 0.25 12.24
N LEU A 342 7.92 -0.42 12.34
CA LEU A 342 6.79 -0.11 11.46
C LEU A 342 6.24 1.31 11.69
N LYS A 343 6.33 1.86 12.90
CA LYS A 343 6.03 3.26 13.18
C LYS A 343 7.06 4.21 12.57
N ALA A 344 8.33 3.80 12.48
CA ALA A 344 9.39 4.60 11.82
C ALA A 344 9.20 4.70 10.29
N LEU A 345 8.32 3.88 9.69
CA LEU A 345 7.92 3.97 8.28
C LEU A 345 6.94 5.11 7.99
N ASN A 346 6.52 5.87 9.01
CA ASN A 346 5.69 7.05 8.80
C ASN A 346 6.50 8.16 8.14
N GLY A 347 5.84 8.86 7.24
CA GLY A 347 6.39 10.03 6.58
C GLY A 347 5.29 11.02 6.23
N ASP A 348 5.71 12.18 5.75
CA ASP A 348 4.83 13.22 5.25
C ASP A 348 4.89 13.26 3.72
N ILE A 349 3.82 13.75 3.09
CA ILE A 349 3.76 13.89 1.63
C ILE A 349 4.88 14.83 1.20
N VAL A 350 5.64 14.39 0.20
CA VAL A 350 6.76 15.19 -0.33
C VAL A 350 6.21 16.36 -1.15
N ASP A 351 6.61 17.56 -0.76
CA ASP A 351 6.43 18.73 -1.63
C ASP A 351 7.58 18.77 -2.64
N TYR A 352 7.26 18.45 -3.88
CA TYR A 352 8.22 18.50 -4.98
C TYR A 352 8.35 19.89 -5.63
N GLY A 353 7.89 20.96 -4.97
CA GLY A 353 7.89 22.31 -5.54
C GLY A 353 6.94 22.49 -6.73
N LEU A 354 5.95 21.61 -6.87
CA LEU A 354 5.03 21.62 -8.01
C LEU A 354 3.93 22.68 -7.89
N ASN A 355 3.88 23.41 -6.78
CA ASN A 355 2.83 24.42 -6.49
C ASN A 355 1.42 23.89 -6.79
N LEU A 356 1.13 22.72 -6.23
CA LEU A 356 -0.13 22.00 -6.44
C LEU A 356 -1.29 22.55 -5.61
#